data_50e6022d3744890018d1f14bed92cbc6
#
_entry.id   50e6022d3744890018d1f14bed92cbc6
#
_cell.length_a   1.000
_cell.length_b   1.000
_cell.length_c   1.000
_cell.angle_alpha   90.00
_cell.angle_beta   90.00
_cell.angle_gamma   90.00
#
_symmetry.space_group_name_H-M   'P 1'
#
loop_
_entity.id
_entity.type
_entity.pdbx_description
1 polymer ?
#
loop_
_entity_poly.entity_id
_entity_poly.type
_entity_poly.pdbx_seq_one_letter_code
_entity_poly.pdbx_strand_id
1 'polypeptide(L)'
;DEIELNITWNEIEVGGPGTVPVYYTVTHPDFINIQRSAETPVLVDAVPIILIAATFPDISAVGSASMLNCASLRKRQSDGFIGYRVSIPASGFLVAKQEITLKWVLKEADQIADILGTELIDKIEIAEGADLAGIEWFVQPYDQYILPAQEDSVNGWAYARVVYTLNINNGEVESQYVDTIVGIQDLEEASGTCNITSLPEIP
;
A
#
# COMPACT_ATOMS: atom_id res chain seq x y z
N ASP A 1 25.00 -17.24 37.73
CA ASP A 1 24.45 -15.99 37.19
C ASP A 1 23.76 -16.34 35.88
N GLU A 2 22.52 -15.89 35.74
CA GLU A 2 21.69 -16.08 34.53
C GLU A 2 21.82 -14.81 33.68
N ILE A 3 22.01 -14.98 32.36
CA ILE A 3 22.05 -13.88 31.42
C ILE A 3 20.76 -13.95 30.61
N GLU A 4 19.94 -12.93 30.72
CA GLU A 4 18.70 -12.76 29.94
C GLU A 4 19.04 -12.03 28.64
N LEU A 5 18.65 -12.62 27.48
CA LEU A 5 18.78 -12.01 26.17
C LEU A 5 17.38 -11.78 25.62
N ASN A 6 17.06 -10.53 25.33
CA ASN A 6 15.80 -10.17 24.70
C ASN A 6 15.95 -10.13 23.18
N ILE A 7 15.19 -10.98 22.49
CA ILE A 7 15.06 -10.94 21.02
C ILE A 7 13.82 -10.12 20.70
N THR A 8 13.99 -9.09 19.90
CA THR A 8 12.85 -8.21 19.54
C THR A 8 11.92 -8.90 18.55
N TRP A 9 10.65 -8.49 18.55
CA TRP A 9 9.67 -9.02 17.59
C TRP A 9 10.10 -8.79 16.14
N ASN A 10 10.71 -7.66 15.82
CA ASN A 10 11.23 -7.36 14.48
C ASN A 10 12.28 -8.37 14.00
N GLU A 11 13.14 -8.86 14.91
CA GLU A 11 14.14 -9.87 14.56
C GLU A 11 13.51 -11.24 14.30
N ILE A 12 12.42 -11.56 15.01
CA ILE A 12 11.65 -12.79 14.78
C ILE A 12 10.89 -12.70 13.46
N GLU A 13 10.28 -11.56 13.16
CA GLU A 13 9.49 -11.30 11.95
C GLU A 13 10.32 -11.50 10.66
N VAL A 14 11.55 -11.03 10.64
CA VAL A 14 12.48 -11.23 9.52
C VAL A 14 12.74 -12.72 9.23
N GLY A 15 12.75 -13.57 10.27
CA GLY A 15 12.92 -15.02 10.15
C GLY A 15 11.69 -15.75 9.60
N GLY A 16 10.50 -15.13 9.71
CA GLY A 16 9.23 -15.74 9.32
C GLY A 16 8.78 -16.90 10.22
N PRO A 17 7.61 -17.50 9.92
CA PRO A 17 7.13 -18.68 10.64
C PRO A 17 7.96 -19.93 10.32
N GLY A 18 8.12 -20.80 11.30
CA GLY A 18 8.85 -22.04 11.16
C GLY A 18 9.82 -22.31 12.31
N THR A 19 10.70 -23.27 12.12
CA THR A 19 11.73 -23.59 13.13
C THR A 19 12.98 -22.75 12.88
N VAL A 20 13.26 -21.84 13.79
CA VAL A 20 14.43 -20.95 13.73
C VAL A 20 15.50 -21.47 14.71
N PRO A 21 16.74 -21.73 14.26
CA PRO A 21 17.83 -22.06 15.14
C PRO A 21 18.33 -20.83 15.90
N VAL A 22 18.26 -20.87 17.21
CA VAL A 22 18.77 -19.80 18.08
C VAL A 22 20.07 -20.24 18.74
N TYR A 23 21.06 -19.38 18.67
CA TYR A 23 22.35 -19.58 19.32
C TYR A 23 22.93 -18.23 19.75
N TYR A 24 23.89 -18.25 20.66
CA TYR A 24 24.66 -17.08 21.03
C TYR A 24 26.15 -17.31 20.81
N THR A 25 26.87 -16.22 20.64
CA THR A 25 28.32 -16.19 20.54
C THR A 25 28.89 -15.41 21.70
N VAL A 26 29.98 -15.93 22.27
CA VAL A 26 30.74 -15.23 23.31
C VAL A 26 32.08 -14.80 22.72
N THR A 27 32.38 -13.52 22.81
CA THR A 27 33.68 -12.95 22.46
C THR A 27 34.33 -12.37 23.70
N HIS A 28 35.62 -12.56 23.84
CA HIS A 28 36.40 -11.96 24.91
C HIS A 28 37.60 -11.22 24.28
N PRO A 29 37.95 -10.02 24.74
CA PRO A 29 39.04 -9.24 24.13
C PRO A 29 40.39 -9.92 24.13
N ASP A 30 40.63 -10.82 25.09
CA ASP A 30 41.91 -11.52 25.24
C ASP A 30 41.95 -12.90 24.55
N PHE A 31 40.84 -13.34 23.94
CA PHE A 31 40.78 -14.66 23.27
C PHE A 31 40.41 -14.49 21.79
N ILE A 32 41.24 -15.06 20.92
CA ILE A 32 41.05 -14.99 19.45
C ILE A 32 39.89 -15.88 18.98
N ASN A 33 39.49 -16.88 19.77
CA ASN A 33 38.46 -17.83 19.38
C ASN A 33 37.08 -17.40 19.87
N ILE A 34 36.18 -17.20 18.91
CA ILE A 34 34.74 -16.99 19.17
C ILE A 34 34.14 -18.33 19.61
N GLN A 35 33.55 -18.36 20.80
CA GLN A 35 32.79 -19.52 21.25
C GLN A 35 31.33 -19.36 20.87
N ARG A 36 30.77 -20.40 20.27
CA ARG A 36 29.35 -20.46 19.87
C ARG A 36 28.67 -21.53 20.72
N SER A 37 27.45 -21.20 21.20
CA SER A 37 26.58 -22.18 21.85
C SER A 37 26.09 -23.25 20.86
N ALA A 38 25.58 -24.34 21.40
CA ALA A 38 24.75 -25.25 20.61
C ALA A 38 23.49 -24.47 20.08
N GLU A 39 22.99 -24.89 18.92
CA GLU A 39 21.75 -24.37 18.37
C GLU A 39 20.54 -24.95 19.11
N THR A 40 19.62 -24.11 19.50
CA THR A 40 18.34 -24.53 20.07
C THR A 40 17.25 -24.21 19.03
N PRO A 41 16.53 -25.22 18.52
CA PRO A 41 15.42 -24.97 17.60
C PRO A 41 14.27 -24.36 18.38
N VAL A 42 13.79 -23.18 17.90
CA VAL A 42 12.63 -22.50 18.43
C VAL A 42 11.54 -22.50 17.34
N LEU A 43 10.38 -23.04 17.66
CA LEU A 43 9.23 -23.01 16.75
C LEU A 43 8.55 -21.66 16.86
N VAL A 44 8.44 -20.95 15.73
CA VAL A 44 7.66 -19.73 15.57
C VAL A 44 6.36 -20.12 14.87
N ASP A 45 5.27 -20.26 15.63
CA ASP A 45 4.01 -20.79 15.11
C ASP A 45 3.32 -19.84 14.12
N ALA A 46 3.34 -18.56 14.38
CA ALA A 46 2.81 -17.55 13.47
C ALA A 46 3.47 -16.19 13.72
N VAL A 47 4.01 -15.62 12.67
CA VAL A 47 4.37 -14.20 12.63
C VAL A 47 3.26 -13.49 11.88
N PRO A 48 2.47 -12.61 12.50
CA PRO A 48 1.45 -11.87 11.77
C PRO A 48 2.15 -10.95 10.76
N ILE A 49 1.94 -11.24 9.49
CA ILE A 49 2.42 -10.39 8.41
C ILE A 49 1.45 -9.21 8.30
N ILE A 50 1.93 -8.02 8.55
CA ILE A 50 1.16 -6.79 8.44
C ILE A 50 1.68 -6.01 7.23
N LEU A 51 0.89 -5.97 6.17
CA LEU A 51 1.18 -5.13 5.01
C LEU A 51 0.65 -3.72 5.28
N ILE A 52 1.52 -2.73 5.17
CA ILE A 52 1.19 -1.33 5.41
C ILE A 52 0.22 -0.84 4.32
N ALA A 53 -0.75 -0.01 4.67
CA ALA A 53 -1.70 0.57 3.73
C ALA A 53 -1.00 1.34 2.60
N ALA A 54 -1.61 1.33 1.41
CA ALA A 54 -1.22 2.21 0.32
C ALA A 54 -1.38 3.68 0.69
N THR A 55 -0.73 4.57 -0.05
CA THR A 55 -0.82 6.03 0.14
C THR A 55 -1.15 6.73 -1.17
N PHE A 56 -1.59 7.98 -1.07
CA PHE A 56 -1.87 8.83 -2.22
C PHE A 56 -0.86 9.98 -2.26
N PRO A 57 0.17 9.94 -3.11
CA PRO A 57 1.23 10.96 -3.12
C PRO A 57 0.73 12.36 -3.52
N ASP A 58 -0.37 12.42 -4.27
CA ASP A 58 -0.95 13.68 -4.74
C ASP A 58 -2.16 14.14 -3.92
N ILE A 59 -2.34 13.63 -2.71
CA ILE A 59 -3.44 14.04 -1.84
C ILE A 59 -3.36 15.53 -1.53
N SER A 60 -4.49 16.22 -1.62
CA SER A 60 -4.58 17.66 -1.37
C SER A 60 -5.10 17.95 0.03
N ALA A 61 -4.52 18.93 0.70
CA ALA A 61 -5.07 19.45 1.95
C ALA A 61 -6.13 20.51 1.63
N VAL A 62 -7.35 20.30 2.14
CA VAL A 62 -8.45 21.25 2.01
C VAL A 62 -8.95 21.58 3.43
N GLY A 63 -8.56 22.74 3.94
CA GLY A 63 -8.78 23.08 5.34
C GLY A 63 -8.05 22.12 6.27
N SER A 64 -8.79 21.42 7.14
CA SER A 64 -8.24 20.41 8.06
C SER A 64 -8.32 18.98 7.53
N ALA A 65 -8.89 18.76 6.34
CA ALA A 65 -9.06 17.44 5.74
C ALA A 65 -8.05 17.22 4.62
N SER A 66 -7.67 15.96 4.43
CA SER A 66 -6.92 15.50 3.27
C SER A 66 -7.88 14.77 2.34
N MET A 67 -7.88 15.12 1.05
CA MET A 67 -8.79 14.55 0.08
C MET A 67 -8.17 14.44 -1.31
N LEU A 68 -8.68 13.52 -2.10
CA LEU A 68 -8.45 13.44 -3.53
C LEU A 68 -9.46 14.35 -4.23
N ASN A 69 -8.96 15.32 -4.98
CA ASN A 69 -9.77 16.29 -5.71
C ASN A 69 -9.20 16.54 -7.10
N CYS A 70 -9.69 17.56 -7.80
CA CYS A 70 -9.19 17.92 -9.13
C CYS A 70 -7.67 18.18 -9.16
N ALA A 71 -7.12 18.79 -8.12
CA ALA A 71 -5.68 19.05 -8.05
C ALA A 71 -4.84 17.78 -7.84
N SER A 72 -5.46 16.69 -7.39
CA SER A 72 -4.82 15.38 -7.22
C SER A 72 -4.77 14.56 -8.51
N LEU A 73 -5.54 14.95 -9.54
CA LEU A 73 -5.54 14.26 -10.82
C LEU A 73 -4.21 14.46 -11.56
N ARG A 74 -3.79 13.42 -12.25
CA ARG A 74 -2.59 13.43 -13.11
C ARG A 74 -2.95 12.86 -14.48
N LYS A 75 -2.20 13.32 -15.49
CA LYS A 75 -2.25 12.78 -16.84
C LYS A 75 -0.96 12.02 -17.09
N ARG A 76 -1.06 10.75 -17.45
CA ARG A 76 0.11 9.93 -17.79
C ARG A 76 0.56 10.21 -19.23
N GLN A 77 1.85 10.56 -19.40
CA GLN A 77 2.39 10.94 -20.71
C GLN A 77 2.39 9.79 -21.71
N SER A 78 2.62 8.56 -21.24
CA SER A 78 2.80 7.40 -22.12
C SER A 78 1.56 7.05 -22.95
N ASP A 79 0.35 7.31 -22.43
CA ASP A 79 -0.93 6.94 -23.06
C ASP A 79 -2.02 8.00 -22.94
N GLY A 80 -1.77 9.08 -22.20
CA GLY A 80 -2.69 10.19 -22.03
C GLY A 80 -3.84 9.92 -21.05
N PHE A 81 -3.86 8.79 -20.36
CA PHE A 81 -4.89 8.51 -19.37
C PHE A 81 -4.83 9.44 -18.17
N ILE A 82 -6.00 9.73 -17.63
CA ILE A 82 -6.20 10.59 -16.46
C ILE A 82 -6.64 9.73 -15.28
N GLY A 83 -6.05 9.99 -14.11
CA GLY A 83 -6.37 9.22 -12.91
C GLY A 83 -5.65 9.71 -11.66
N TYR A 84 -5.71 8.90 -10.62
CA TYR A 84 -4.98 9.11 -9.37
C TYR A 84 -3.79 8.17 -9.24
N ARG A 85 -2.68 8.69 -8.71
CA ARG A 85 -1.56 7.86 -8.31
C ARG A 85 -1.81 7.25 -6.94
N VAL A 86 -1.48 5.97 -6.82
CA VAL A 86 -1.45 5.21 -5.58
C VAL A 86 -0.03 4.70 -5.39
N SER A 87 0.53 4.85 -4.22
CA SER A 87 1.85 4.35 -3.86
C SER A 87 1.74 3.23 -2.86
N ILE A 88 2.28 2.08 -3.20
CA ILE A 88 2.48 0.94 -2.29
C ILE A 88 3.85 1.14 -1.66
N PRO A 89 3.95 1.21 -0.33
CA PRO A 89 5.22 1.48 0.34
C PRO A 89 6.23 0.36 0.11
N ALA A 90 7.50 0.72 0.11
CA ALA A 90 8.63 -0.21 0.05
C ALA A 90 8.52 -1.24 1.18
N SER A 91 8.76 -2.51 0.86
CA SER A 91 8.68 -3.61 1.81
C SER A 91 9.47 -4.81 1.31
N GLY A 92 10.15 -5.52 2.21
CA GLY A 92 10.83 -6.78 1.90
C GLY A 92 9.90 -7.90 1.41
N PHE A 93 8.57 -7.71 1.50
CA PHE A 93 7.58 -8.62 0.93
C PHE A 93 7.30 -8.38 -0.56
N LEU A 94 7.77 -7.28 -1.14
CA LEU A 94 7.66 -6.98 -2.57
C LEU A 94 8.78 -7.71 -3.34
N VAL A 95 8.60 -9.00 -3.55
CA VAL A 95 9.60 -9.84 -4.20
C VAL A 95 9.43 -9.76 -5.72
N ALA A 96 10.51 -9.44 -6.42
CA ALA A 96 10.51 -9.34 -7.89
C ALA A 96 9.96 -10.61 -8.57
N LYS A 97 9.24 -10.42 -9.67
CA LYS A 97 8.55 -11.45 -10.48
C LYS A 97 7.37 -12.16 -9.78
N GLN A 98 7.02 -11.77 -8.57
CA GLN A 98 5.74 -12.15 -7.99
C GLN A 98 4.63 -11.22 -8.49
N GLU A 99 3.39 -11.70 -8.43
CA GLU A 99 2.20 -10.91 -8.74
C GLU A 99 1.68 -10.22 -7.49
N ILE A 100 1.35 -8.94 -7.60
CA ILE A 100 0.57 -8.19 -6.63
C ILE A 100 -0.81 -7.92 -7.22
N THR A 101 -1.85 -8.17 -6.45
CA THR A 101 -3.22 -7.79 -6.81
C THR A 101 -3.56 -6.48 -6.12
N LEU A 102 -3.99 -5.50 -6.91
CA LEU A 102 -4.35 -4.15 -6.48
C LEU A 102 -5.85 -3.99 -6.65
N LYS A 103 -6.52 -3.46 -5.64
CA LYS A 103 -7.95 -3.23 -5.67
C LYS A 103 -8.27 -1.80 -5.26
N TRP A 104 -9.09 -1.15 -6.08
CA TRP A 104 -9.72 0.14 -5.82
C TRP A 104 -11.23 -0.02 -5.86
N VAL A 105 -11.94 0.70 -5.02
CA VAL A 105 -13.40 0.83 -5.09
C VAL A 105 -13.81 2.17 -4.48
N LEU A 106 -14.82 2.80 -5.06
CA LEU A 106 -15.50 3.92 -4.43
C LEU A 106 -16.60 3.41 -3.51
N LYS A 107 -16.67 4.01 -2.33
CA LYS A 107 -17.71 3.73 -1.33
C LYS A 107 -18.53 4.99 -1.08
N GLU A 108 -19.80 4.79 -0.78
CA GLU A 108 -20.67 5.85 -0.30
C GLU A 108 -20.12 6.54 0.96
N ALA A 109 -20.68 7.68 1.31
CA ALA A 109 -20.28 8.47 2.48
C ALA A 109 -20.36 7.71 3.81
N ASP A 110 -21.13 6.62 3.88
CA ASP A 110 -21.20 5.72 5.03
C ASP A 110 -20.02 4.74 5.13
N GLN A 111 -19.15 4.68 4.09
CA GLN A 111 -18.00 3.78 3.94
C GLN A 111 -18.38 2.28 3.91
N ILE A 112 -19.65 1.95 3.76
CA ILE A 112 -20.16 0.58 3.79
C ILE A 112 -20.53 0.14 2.37
N ALA A 113 -21.42 0.88 1.71
CA ALA A 113 -21.90 0.53 0.39
C ALA A 113 -20.87 0.90 -0.69
N ASP A 114 -20.65 -0.02 -1.62
CA ASP A 114 -19.81 0.24 -2.80
C ASP A 114 -20.64 0.98 -3.87
N ILE A 115 -20.05 1.97 -4.53
CA ILE A 115 -20.65 2.58 -5.72
C ILE A 115 -20.45 1.61 -6.87
N LEU A 116 -21.56 1.18 -7.48
CA LEU A 116 -21.56 0.14 -8.50
C LEU A 116 -20.71 0.52 -9.73
N GLY A 117 -19.94 -0.44 -10.21
CA GLY A 117 -19.12 -0.27 -11.41
C GLY A 117 -17.78 0.44 -11.18
N THR A 118 -17.47 0.83 -9.95
CA THR A 118 -16.21 1.53 -9.63
C THR A 118 -15.10 0.61 -9.12
N GLU A 119 -15.34 -0.68 -9.03
CA GLU A 119 -14.32 -1.64 -8.64
C GLU A 119 -13.31 -1.82 -9.77
N LEU A 120 -12.04 -1.54 -9.47
CA LEU A 120 -10.90 -1.85 -10.33
C LEU A 120 -10.04 -2.89 -9.62
N ILE A 121 -9.82 -4.01 -10.28
CA ILE A 121 -8.87 -5.03 -9.84
C ILE A 121 -7.80 -5.13 -10.91
N ASP A 122 -6.56 -4.89 -10.52
CA ASP A 122 -5.40 -4.97 -11.40
C ASP A 122 -4.37 -5.93 -10.84
N LYS A 123 -3.67 -6.64 -11.72
CA LYS A 123 -2.64 -7.59 -11.36
C LYS A 123 -1.38 -7.23 -12.10
N ILE A 124 -0.34 -6.91 -11.36
CA ILE A 124 0.93 -6.50 -11.94
C ILE A 124 2.08 -7.36 -11.40
N GLU A 125 3.07 -7.60 -12.24
CA GLU A 125 4.31 -8.25 -11.83
C GLU A 125 5.18 -7.23 -11.09
N ILE A 126 5.70 -7.62 -9.93
CA ILE A 126 6.58 -6.80 -9.11
C ILE A 126 7.94 -6.68 -9.80
N ALA A 127 8.35 -5.43 -10.10
CA ALA A 127 9.62 -5.13 -10.72
C ALA A 127 10.80 -5.32 -9.74
N GLU A 128 12.01 -5.48 -10.29
CA GLU A 128 13.23 -5.47 -9.50
C GLU A 128 13.42 -4.13 -8.78
N GLY A 129 13.80 -4.17 -7.49
CA GLY A 129 14.00 -3.00 -6.65
C GLY A 129 12.74 -2.45 -5.98
N ALA A 130 11.57 -3.04 -6.20
CA ALA A 130 10.33 -2.62 -5.55
C ALA A 130 10.36 -2.79 -4.01
N ASP A 131 11.17 -3.71 -3.50
CA ASP A 131 11.44 -3.88 -2.07
C ASP A 131 12.02 -2.62 -1.41
N LEU A 132 12.77 -1.82 -2.16
CA LEU A 132 13.39 -0.56 -1.71
C LEU A 132 12.64 0.70 -2.16
N ALA A 133 11.99 0.66 -3.34
CA ALA A 133 11.34 1.82 -3.95
C ALA A 133 9.82 1.86 -3.74
N GLY A 134 9.19 0.72 -3.44
CA GLY A 134 7.74 0.58 -3.50
C GLY A 134 7.24 0.42 -4.94
N ILE A 135 5.92 0.51 -5.10
CA ILE A 135 5.24 0.38 -6.39
C ILE A 135 4.33 1.58 -6.58
N GLU A 136 4.39 2.21 -7.75
CA GLU A 136 3.38 3.18 -8.17
C GLU A 136 2.33 2.50 -9.04
N TRP A 137 1.07 2.74 -8.70
CA TRP A 137 -0.10 2.28 -9.44
C TRP A 137 -0.96 3.47 -9.84
N PHE A 138 -1.61 3.38 -11.01
CA PHE A 138 -2.41 4.46 -11.55
C PHE A 138 -3.85 4.01 -11.76
N VAL A 139 -4.77 4.56 -10.96
CA VAL A 139 -6.21 4.27 -11.03
C VAL A 139 -6.80 5.02 -12.20
N GLN A 140 -7.23 4.28 -13.22
CA GLN A 140 -7.75 4.79 -14.49
C GLN A 140 -8.73 3.81 -15.13
N PRO A 141 -9.58 4.23 -16.06
CA PRO A 141 -9.80 5.61 -16.51
C PRO A 141 -10.62 6.44 -15.52
N TYR A 142 -10.44 7.76 -15.59
CA TYR A 142 -11.10 8.74 -14.73
C TYR A 142 -12.63 8.64 -14.74
N ASP A 143 -13.22 8.54 -15.92
CA ASP A 143 -14.68 8.52 -16.12
C ASP A 143 -15.35 7.27 -15.51
N GLN A 144 -14.64 6.16 -15.43
CA GLN A 144 -15.19 4.92 -14.89
C GLN A 144 -14.95 4.76 -13.38
N TYR A 145 -13.76 5.11 -12.88
CA TYR A 145 -13.36 4.75 -11.53
C TYR A 145 -13.28 5.93 -10.57
N ILE A 146 -13.36 7.17 -11.06
CA ILE A 146 -13.18 8.36 -10.24
C ILE A 146 -14.39 9.29 -10.33
N LEU A 147 -14.84 9.62 -11.55
CA LEU A 147 -15.99 10.50 -11.79
C LEU A 147 -17.27 10.07 -11.05
N PRO A 148 -17.59 8.77 -10.91
CA PRO A 148 -18.76 8.32 -10.14
C PRO A 148 -18.79 8.78 -8.68
N ALA A 149 -17.67 9.19 -8.09
CA ALA A 149 -17.67 9.79 -6.76
C ALA A 149 -18.56 11.05 -6.68
N GLN A 150 -18.73 11.78 -7.78
CA GLN A 150 -19.60 12.94 -7.87
C GLN A 150 -20.97 12.61 -8.44
N GLU A 151 -21.02 11.80 -9.50
CA GLU A 151 -22.24 11.61 -10.30
C GLU A 151 -23.16 10.55 -9.69
N ASP A 152 -22.59 9.48 -9.14
CA ASP A 152 -23.35 8.31 -8.70
C ASP A 152 -23.46 8.21 -7.17
N SER A 153 -22.66 8.98 -6.41
CA SER A 153 -22.79 8.99 -4.95
C SER A 153 -23.97 9.84 -4.48
N VAL A 154 -24.62 9.41 -3.43
CA VAL A 154 -25.80 10.12 -2.85
C VAL A 154 -25.45 11.54 -2.39
N ASN A 155 -24.20 11.80 -2.00
CA ASN A 155 -23.78 13.07 -1.42
C ASN A 155 -22.91 13.93 -2.35
N GLY A 156 -22.65 13.49 -3.59
CA GLY A 156 -21.74 14.17 -4.52
C GLY A 156 -20.25 14.06 -4.14
N TRP A 157 -19.92 13.14 -3.23
CA TRP A 157 -18.56 12.77 -2.83
C TRP A 157 -18.57 11.34 -2.29
N ALA A 158 -17.42 10.70 -2.31
CA ALA A 158 -17.27 9.29 -1.95
C ALA A 158 -16.01 9.07 -1.12
N TYR A 159 -15.82 7.85 -0.62
CA TYR A 159 -14.52 7.37 -0.16
C TYR A 159 -13.90 6.45 -1.19
N ALA A 160 -12.64 6.67 -1.51
CA ALA A 160 -11.82 5.69 -2.21
C ALA A 160 -11.21 4.72 -1.23
N ARG A 161 -11.46 3.43 -1.40
CA ARG A 161 -10.78 2.36 -0.67
C ARG A 161 -9.76 1.69 -1.56
N VAL A 162 -8.54 1.59 -1.05
CA VAL A 162 -7.45 0.85 -1.69
C VAL A 162 -6.95 -0.24 -0.76
N VAL A 163 -6.81 -1.42 -1.31
CA VAL A 163 -6.10 -2.56 -0.70
C VAL A 163 -5.21 -3.21 -1.74
N TYR A 164 -4.18 -3.91 -1.29
CA TYR A 164 -3.41 -4.79 -2.14
C TYR A 164 -3.18 -6.14 -1.46
N THR A 165 -3.00 -7.17 -2.26
CA THR A 165 -2.81 -8.54 -1.79
C THR A 165 -1.52 -9.09 -2.37
N LEU A 166 -0.74 -9.73 -1.53
CA LEU A 166 0.48 -10.46 -1.88
C LEU A 166 0.32 -11.93 -1.52
N ASN A 167 0.95 -12.81 -2.30
CA ASN A 167 1.08 -14.22 -1.92
C ASN A 167 2.39 -14.41 -1.13
N ILE A 168 2.27 -14.63 0.17
CA ILE A 168 3.41 -14.78 1.08
C ILE A 168 3.31 -16.15 1.74
N ASN A 169 4.36 -16.97 1.62
CA ASN A 169 4.42 -18.32 2.21
C ASN A 169 3.23 -19.21 1.78
N ASN A 170 2.80 -19.13 0.51
CA ASN A 170 1.66 -19.84 -0.07
C ASN A 170 0.29 -19.45 0.52
N GLY A 171 0.19 -18.30 1.16
CA GLY A 171 -1.05 -17.71 1.64
C GLY A 171 -1.25 -16.31 1.07
N GLU A 172 -2.50 -15.93 0.80
CA GLU A 172 -2.84 -14.56 0.45
C GLU A 172 -2.88 -13.68 1.69
N VAL A 173 -2.14 -12.59 1.68
CA VAL A 173 -2.12 -11.59 2.74
C VAL A 173 -2.57 -10.27 2.15
N GLU A 174 -3.65 -9.73 2.71
CA GLU A 174 -4.20 -8.43 2.33
C GLU A 174 -3.57 -7.32 3.18
N SER A 175 -3.30 -6.18 2.57
CA SER A 175 -2.81 -4.99 3.28
C SER A 175 -3.90 -4.41 4.18
N GLN A 176 -3.48 -3.57 5.12
CA GLN A 176 -4.40 -2.60 5.70
C GLN A 176 -5.00 -1.76 4.57
N TYR A 177 -6.28 -1.42 4.67
CA TYR A 177 -6.90 -0.51 3.71
C TYR A 177 -6.71 0.95 4.12
N VAL A 178 -6.75 1.83 3.15
CA VAL A 178 -6.86 3.26 3.34
C VAL A 178 -8.17 3.73 2.71
N ASP A 179 -8.95 4.46 3.47
CA ASP A 179 -10.13 5.18 2.98
C ASP A 179 -9.81 6.67 2.90
N THR A 180 -9.98 7.26 1.72
CA THR A 180 -9.68 8.67 1.47
C THR A 180 -10.86 9.32 0.80
N ILE A 181 -11.24 10.52 1.25
CA ILE A 181 -12.33 11.30 0.65
C ILE A 181 -11.97 11.63 -0.80
N VAL A 182 -12.91 11.40 -1.71
CA VAL A 182 -12.86 11.81 -3.11
C VAL A 182 -13.95 12.84 -3.34
N GLY A 183 -13.53 14.07 -3.63
CA GLY A 183 -14.44 15.16 -3.96
C GLY A 183 -13.94 15.87 -5.21
N ILE A 184 -14.49 15.53 -6.36
CA ILE A 184 -14.06 16.02 -7.68
C ILE A 184 -14.81 17.28 -8.14
N GLN A 185 -15.36 18.02 -7.18
CA GLN A 185 -15.91 19.34 -7.48
C GLN A 185 -14.76 20.33 -7.66
N ASP A 186 -14.77 21.03 -8.77
CA ASP A 186 -13.93 22.20 -8.93
C ASP A 186 -14.57 23.37 -8.17
N LEU A 187 -13.92 23.77 -7.08
CA LEU A 187 -14.40 24.88 -6.25
C LEU A 187 -14.26 26.25 -6.94
N GLU A 188 -13.50 26.31 -8.03
CA GLU A 188 -13.23 27.55 -8.77
C GLU A 188 -14.12 27.68 -10.01
N GLU A 189 -14.67 26.59 -10.54
CA GLU A 189 -15.54 26.60 -11.71
C GLU A 189 -16.99 26.24 -11.35
N ALA A 190 -17.94 27.07 -11.79
CA ALA A 190 -19.37 26.84 -11.61
C ALA A 190 -19.91 25.59 -12.36
N SER A 191 -19.09 24.90 -13.13
CA SER A 191 -19.40 23.67 -13.88
C SER A 191 -19.44 22.40 -13.05
N GLY A 192 -18.88 22.42 -11.85
CA GLY A 192 -18.91 21.28 -10.93
C GLY A 192 -18.01 20.08 -11.30
N THR A 193 -17.32 20.10 -12.44
CA THR A 193 -16.43 19.03 -12.88
C THR A 193 -15.00 19.53 -13.05
N CYS A 194 -14.02 18.62 -12.83
CA CYS A 194 -12.61 18.97 -12.99
C CYS A 194 -12.26 19.41 -14.40
N ASN A 195 -11.47 20.48 -14.52
CA ASN A 195 -10.84 20.85 -15.79
C ASN A 195 -9.70 19.87 -16.10
N ILE A 196 -9.98 18.90 -16.96
CA ILE A 196 -9.03 17.83 -17.32
C ILE A 196 -8.08 18.20 -18.46
N THR A 197 -8.19 19.41 -19.03
CA THR A 197 -7.38 19.81 -20.21
C THR A 197 -5.98 20.28 -19.85
N SER A 198 -5.73 20.68 -18.60
CA SER A 198 -4.48 21.27 -18.13
C SER A 198 -3.88 20.58 -16.91
N LEU A 199 -4.08 19.26 -16.79
CA LEU A 199 -3.58 18.49 -15.66
C LEU A 199 -2.04 18.36 -15.67
N PRO A 200 -1.42 18.30 -14.49
CA PRO A 200 -0.01 17.95 -14.38
C PRO A 200 0.27 16.59 -14.99
N GLU A 201 1.33 16.51 -15.79
CA GLU A 201 1.74 15.27 -16.44
C GLU A 201 2.74 14.50 -15.59
N ILE A 202 2.64 13.16 -15.64
CA ILE A 202 3.58 12.21 -15.03
C ILE A 202 4.14 11.29 -16.11
N PRO A 203 5.34 10.76 -15.90
CA PRO A 203 5.99 9.84 -16.85
C PRO A 203 5.11 8.66 -17.26
#